data_b3e9eb0f23caa30b3c9ae48d390da355
#
_entry.id   b3e9eb0f23caa30b3c9ae48d390da355
#
_cell.length_a   1.000
_cell.length_b   1.000
_cell.length_c   1.000
_cell.angle_alpha   90.00
_cell.angle_beta   90.00
_cell.angle_gamma   90.00
#
_symmetry.space_group_name_H-M   'P 1'
#
loop_
_entity.id
_entity.type
_entity.pdbx_description
1 polymer ?
#
loop_
_entity_poly.entity_id
_entity_poly.type
_entity_poly.pdbx_seq_one_letter_code
_entity_poly.pdbx_strand_id
1 'polypeptide(L)'
;MKRLIYKLFFLSVLFIGLTACDDQDETEYWLPGTWAGTVGNRDASFLFNENRTGSFRIEGGDSGTFDWYFEDERYWTASSGTIILDFGRGDKACITGSYADRKSISGWYYSFYEDYLDGYDDEARALVLR
;
A
#
# COMPACT_ATOMS: atom_id res chain seq x y z
N MET A 1 -10.46 -9.77 13.36
CA MET A 1 -10.14 -10.20 12.81
C MET A 1 -10.02 -10.65 12.55
N LYS A 2 -10.51 -10.50 13.26
CA LYS A 2 -10.15 -11.20 12.77
C LYS A 2 -10.10 -11.49 12.75
N ARG A 3 -10.74 -11.52 13.36
CA ARG A 3 -10.45 -12.31 13.01
C ARG A 3 -10.66 -12.46 13.15
N LEU A 4 -11.60 -12.63 14.03
CA LEU A 4 -11.50 -13.39 13.71
C LEU A 4 -11.91 -13.35 13.64
N ILE A 5 -12.42 -13.39 14.09
CA ILE A 5 -12.48 -14.01 13.52
C ILE A 5 -12.47 -14.01 13.39
N TYR A 6 -12.85 -14.22 13.87
CA TYR A 6 -12.40 -14.83 13.30
C TYR A 6 -12.29 -14.85 13.43
N LYS A 7 -12.94 -14.89 13.85
CA LYS A 7 -12.53 -15.50 13.54
C LYS A 7 -12.80 -15.69 13.42
N LEU A 8 -13.38 -15.93 14.24
CA LEU A 8 -13.30 -16.73 13.70
C LEU A 8 -13.58 -16.70 13.50
N PHE A 9 -13.77 -16.75 13.72
CA PHE A 9 -13.56 -17.39 13.07
C PHE A 9 -13.33 -17.39 12.97
N PHE A 10 -13.88 -17.70 13.22
CA PHE A 10 -13.27 -18.48 12.68
C PHE A 10 -13.13 -18.75 12.59
N LEU A 11 -13.71 -18.90 12.76
CA LEU A 11 -13.37 -19.86 12.20
C LEU A 11 -13.59 -20.29 11.91
N SER A 12 -13.81 -20.52 11.98
CA SER A 12 -13.84 -21.46 11.37
C SER A 12 -13.81 -21.69 10.89
N VAL A 13 -13.88 -22.11 10.84
CA VAL A 13 -13.63 -22.91 10.10
C VAL A 13 -13.21 -23.10 9.74
N LEU A 14 -13.20 -23.39 9.80
CA LEU A 14 -12.62 -24.08 9.25
C LEU A 14 -12.26 -24.28 8.84
N PHE A 15 -12.01 -24.64 8.74
CA PHE A 15 -11.42 -25.26 8.18
C PHE A 15 -11.26 -25.62 7.56
N ILE A 16 -11.04 -25.95 8.12
CA ILE A 16 -10.98 -26.53 7.16
C ILE A 16 -10.36 -26.47 5.84
N GLY A 17 -10.24 -27.11 4.91
CA GLY A 17 -9.61 -27.26 3.70
C GLY A 17 -9.36 -26.09 2.88
N LEU A 18 -9.44 -25.06 3.31
CA LEU A 18 -9.21 -23.91 2.61
C LEU A 18 -7.85 -23.67 2.29
N THR A 19 -6.99 -24.47 2.60
CA THR A 19 -5.63 -24.19 2.46
C THR A 19 -5.14 -23.93 1.07
N ALA A 20 -5.75 -24.49 0.08
CA ALA A 20 -5.24 -24.36 -1.28
C ALA A 20 -5.25 -22.93 -1.78
N CYS A 21 -6.08 -22.10 -1.23
CA CYS A 21 -6.20 -20.74 -1.69
C CYS A 21 -5.36 -19.77 -0.91
N ASP A 22 -4.74 -20.22 0.14
CA ASP A 22 -4.15 -19.33 1.09
C ASP A 22 -2.96 -18.57 0.54
N ASP A 23 -2.16 -19.19 -0.30
CA ASP A 23 -0.99 -18.56 -0.84
C ASP A 23 -1.35 -17.32 -1.64
N GLN A 24 -2.42 -17.40 -2.39
CA GLN A 24 -2.86 -16.28 -3.17
C GLN A 24 -3.40 -15.17 -2.29
N ASP A 25 -4.12 -15.53 -1.25
CA ASP A 25 -4.65 -14.55 -0.31
C ASP A 25 -3.52 -13.81 0.37
N GLU A 26 -2.49 -14.50 0.78
CA GLU A 26 -1.34 -13.86 1.38
C GLU A 26 -0.67 -12.88 0.43
N THR A 27 -0.61 -13.21 -0.84
CA THR A 27 -0.02 -12.34 -1.82
C THR A 27 -0.84 -11.06 -1.96
N GLU A 28 -2.15 -11.17 -1.92
CA GLU A 28 -3.01 -10.01 -2.03
C GLU A 28 -2.91 -9.10 -0.82
N TYR A 29 -2.69 -9.67 0.34
CA TYR A 29 -2.78 -8.91 1.58
C TYR A 29 -1.42 -8.63 2.22
N TRP A 30 -0.37 -8.57 1.41
CA TRP A 30 0.93 -8.20 1.98
C TRP A 30 1.00 -6.71 2.35
N LEU A 31 0.24 -5.86 1.66
CA LEU A 31 0.30 -4.42 1.88
C LEU A 31 -0.46 -3.92 3.10
N PRO A 32 -1.66 -4.44 3.44
CA PRO A 32 -2.37 -3.92 4.61
C PRO A 32 -1.54 -3.99 5.88
N GLY A 33 -1.57 -2.90 6.63
CA GLY A 33 -0.82 -2.76 7.86
C GLY A 33 -0.26 -1.36 7.98
N THR A 34 0.56 -1.17 8.99
CA THR A 34 1.20 0.12 9.25
C THR A 34 2.63 0.08 8.74
N TRP A 35 2.98 1.08 7.96
CA TRP A 35 4.31 1.21 7.37
C TRP A 35 4.92 2.52 7.83
N ALA A 36 6.16 2.50 8.22
CA ALA A 36 6.86 3.69 8.70
C ALA A 36 8.20 3.80 8.01
N GLY A 37 8.66 5.02 7.84
CA GLY A 37 9.95 5.26 7.21
C GLY A 37 10.10 6.71 6.85
N THR A 38 10.57 6.97 5.63
CA THR A 38 10.85 8.34 5.19
C THR A 38 10.34 8.58 3.78
N VAL A 39 9.96 9.83 3.55
CA VAL A 39 9.65 10.36 2.22
C VAL A 39 10.51 11.62 2.07
N GLY A 40 11.42 11.58 1.13
CA GLY A 40 12.47 12.59 1.06
C GLY A 40 13.35 12.44 2.29
N ASN A 41 13.48 13.51 3.05
CA ASN A 41 14.23 13.49 4.31
C ASN A 41 13.31 13.67 5.52
N ARG A 42 12.02 13.35 5.37
CA ARG A 42 11.02 13.54 6.43
C ARG A 42 10.47 12.20 6.88
N ASP A 43 10.20 12.08 8.16
CA ASP A 43 9.56 10.88 8.69
C ASP A 43 8.15 10.76 8.12
N ALA A 44 7.74 9.54 7.87
CA ALA A 44 6.43 9.30 7.28
C ALA A 44 5.85 8.00 7.81
N SER A 45 4.53 7.93 7.84
CA SER A 45 3.82 6.70 8.15
C SER A 45 2.61 6.58 7.24
N PHE A 46 2.32 5.33 6.88
CA PHE A 46 1.20 5.00 6.01
C PHE A 46 0.47 3.82 6.62
N LEU A 47 -0.84 3.92 6.68
CA LEU A 47 -1.69 2.82 7.11
C LEU A 47 -2.53 2.39 5.92
N PHE A 48 -2.45 1.10 5.57
CA PHE A 48 -3.27 0.52 4.51
C PHE A 48 -4.22 -0.48 5.15
N ASN A 49 -5.51 -0.28 4.97
CA ASN A 49 -6.53 -1.18 5.50
C ASN A 49 -6.95 -2.20 4.44
N GLU A 50 -7.40 -3.35 4.89
CA GLU A 50 -7.80 -4.41 3.96
C GLU A 50 -8.98 -4.00 3.09
N ASN A 51 -9.80 -3.06 3.56
CA ASN A 51 -10.96 -2.59 2.80
C ASN A 51 -10.59 -1.53 1.77
N ARG A 52 -9.31 -1.38 1.44
CA ARG A 52 -8.82 -0.46 0.42
C ARG A 52 -8.88 1.00 0.84
N THR A 53 -9.01 1.27 2.12
CA THR A 53 -8.87 2.63 2.64
C THR A 53 -7.56 2.74 3.39
N GLY A 54 -7.19 3.95 3.76
CA GLY A 54 -5.98 4.15 4.54
C GLY A 54 -5.80 5.60 4.91
N SER A 55 -4.66 5.85 5.56
CA SER A 55 -4.28 7.21 5.95
C SER A 55 -2.77 7.32 5.93
N PHE A 56 -2.29 8.55 5.88
CA PHE A 56 -0.85 8.77 5.86
C PHE A 56 -0.50 10.11 6.48
N ARG A 57 0.74 10.22 6.85
CA ARG A 57 1.30 11.46 7.36
C ARG A 57 2.76 11.52 7.00
N ILE A 58 3.16 12.64 6.42
CA ILE A 58 4.56 12.97 6.17
C ILE A 58 4.85 14.17 7.05
N GLU A 59 5.81 14.06 7.94
CA GLU A 59 6.08 15.09 8.91
C GLU A 59 6.43 16.40 8.23
N GLY A 60 5.69 17.47 8.58
CA GLY A 60 5.88 18.76 7.96
C GLY A 60 5.40 18.86 6.53
N GLY A 61 4.65 17.89 6.07
CA GLY A 61 4.17 17.84 4.70
C GLY A 61 2.74 17.31 4.61
N ASP A 62 2.50 16.51 3.59
CA ASP A 62 1.16 16.01 3.28
C ASP A 62 0.65 15.05 4.35
N SER A 63 -0.67 15.04 4.53
CA SER A 63 -1.35 14.05 5.37
C SER A 63 -2.80 13.94 4.91
N GLY A 64 -3.44 12.82 5.25
CA GLY A 64 -4.84 12.65 4.93
C GLY A 64 -5.25 11.20 4.89
N THR A 65 -6.46 10.98 4.36
CA THR A 65 -7.01 9.65 4.15
C THR A 65 -7.17 9.42 2.66
N PHE A 66 -7.19 8.14 2.27
CA PHE A 66 -7.24 7.79 0.86
C PHE A 66 -7.92 6.45 0.69
N ASP A 67 -8.31 6.18 -0.55
CA ASP A 67 -8.56 4.82 -1.03
C ASP A 67 -7.32 4.40 -1.79
N TRP A 68 -6.99 3.12 -1.77
CA TRP A 68 -5.78 2.67 -2.43
C TRP A 68 -6.04 1.49 -3.35
N TYR A 69 -5.25 1.41 -4.39
CA TYR A 69 -5.27 0.28 -5.32
C TYR A 69 -3.96 0.27 -6.10
N PHE A 70 -3.65 -0.88 -6.69
CA PHE A 70 -2.48 -0.98 -7.56
C PHE A 70 -2.87 -0.48 -8.96
N GLU A 71 -1.96 0.28 -9.56
CA GLU A 71 -2.16 0.78 -10.92
C GLU A 71 -2.44 -0.36 -11.89
N ASP A 72 -1.78 -1.50 -11.69
CA ASP A 72 -2.01 -2.71 -12.47
C ASP A 72 -2.24 -3.84 -11.48
N GLU A 73 -3.41 -4.46 -11.53
CA GLU A 73 -3.77 -5.50 -10.57
C GLU A 73 -2.80 -6.67 -10.59
N ARG A 74 -2.10 -6.89 -11.68
CA ARG A 74 -1.09 -7.94 -11.73
C ARG A 74 0.04 -7.70 -10.74
N TYR A 75 0.19 -6.50 -10.24
CA TYR A 75 1.24 -6.17 -9.29
C TYR A 75 1.02 -6.76 -7.91
N TRP A 76 -0.12 -7.35 -7.66
CA TRP A 76 -0.33 -8.09 -6.42
C TRP A 76 0.73 -9.15 -6.21
N THR A 77 1.14 -9.78 -7.30
CA THR A 77 2.11 -10.86 -7.25
C THR A 77 3.48 -10.42 -7.72
N ALA A 78 3.61 -9.22 -8.20
CA ALA A 78 4.88 -8.71 -8.70
C ALA A 78 5.77 -8.24 -7.57
N SER A 79 7.02 -7.97 -7.87
CA SER A 79 7.97 -7.46 -6.91
C SER A 79 8.15 -5.95 -7.01
N SER A 80 7.44 -5.31 -7.92
CA SER A 80 7.49 -3.85 -8.07
C SER A 80 6.19 -3.38 -8.70
N GLY A 81 5.92 -2.11 -8.58
CA GLY A 81 4.73 -1.52 -9.19
C GLY A 81 4.40 -0.16 -8.60
N THR A 82 3.18 0.27 -8.86
CA THR A 82 2.71 1.58 -8.43
C THR A 82 1.42 1.42 -7.66
N ILE A 83 1.41 2.02 -6.47
CA ILE A 83 0.23 2.05 -5.59
C ILE A 83 -0.37 3.42 -5.72
N ILE A 84 -1.64 3.49 -6.08
CA ILE A 84 -2.37 4.75 -6.22
C ILE A 84 -3.04 5.07 -4.89
N LEU A 85 -2.90 6.31 -4.45
CA LEU A 85 -3.55 6.83 -3.26
C LEU A 85 -4.56 7.86 -3.75
N ASP A 86 -5.83 7.50 -3.69
CA ASP A 86 -6.91 8.31 -4.24
C ASP A 86 -7.59 9.08 -3.11
N PHE A 87 -7.48 10.40 -3.15
CA PHE A 87 -8.06 11.27 -2.13
C PHE A 87 -9.47 11.73 -2.47
N GLY A 88 -9.98 11.30 -3.62
CA GLY A 88 -11.28 11.74 -4.10
C GLY A 88 -11.17 13.00 -4.96
N ARG A 89 -12.23 13.30 -5.69
CA ARG A 89 -12.32 14.51 -6.52
C ARG A 89 -11.23 14.58 -7.59
N GLY A 90 -10.70 13.45 -7.99
CA GLY A 90 -9.65 13.42 -8.99
C GLY A 90 -8.25 13.65 -8.45
N ASP A 91 -8.11 13.89 -7.17
CA ASP A 91 -6.80 14.09 -6.55
C ASP A 91 -6.21 12.75 -6.19
N LYS A 92 -5.01 12.49 -6.69
CA LYS A 92 -4.31 11.23 -6.45
C LYS A 92 -2.83 11.48 -6.24
N ALA A 93 -2.25 10.68 -5.35
CA ALA A 93 -0.80 10.56 -5.22
C ALA A 93 -0.42 9.14 -5.59
N CYS A 94 0.86 8.84 -5.62
CA CYS A 94 1.26 7.46 -5.84
C CYS A 94 2.61 7.15 -5.20
N ILE A 95 2.80 5.86 -4.96
CA ILE A 95 4.06 5.28 -4.53
C ILE A 95 4.47 4.30 -5.61
N THR A 96 5.64 4.49 -6.19
CA THR A 96 6.13 3.58 -7.22
C THR A 96 7.49 3.04 -6.78
N GLY A 97 7.69 1.73 -6.90
CA GLY A 97 8.94 1.17 -6.47
C GLY A 97 8.95 -0.33 -6.34
N SER A 98 9.84 -0.80 -5.49
CA SER A 98 10.12 -2.22 -5.31
C SER A 98 9.65 -2.68 -3.92
N TYR A 99 9.02 -3.85 -3.87
CA TYR A 99 8.59 -4.48 -2.63
C TYR A 99 8.82 -5.98 -2.69
N ALA A 100 9.98 -6.36 -3.19
CA ALA A 100 10.27 -7.75 -3.51
C ALA A 100 10.15 -8.70 -2.32
N ASP A 101 10.49 -8.24 -1.15
CA ASP A 101 10.40 -9.05 0.07
C ASP A 101 9.08 -8.88 0.80
N ARG A 102 8.23 -8.00 0.33
CA ARG A 102 6.93 -7.67 0.92
C ARG A 102 7.01 -7.21 2.38
N LYS A 103 8.19 -6.80 2.81
CA LYS A 103 8.44 -6.27 4.16
C LYS A 103 8.98 -4.87 4.09
N SER A 104 9.30 -4.39 2.91
CA SER A 104 9.77 -3.02 2.72
C SER A 104 9.30 -2.54 1.36
N ILE A 105 9.18 -1.23 1.24
CA ILE A 105 8.88 -0.57 -0.02
C ILE A 105 9.95 0.47 -0.22
N SER A 106 10.66 0.39 -1.34
CA SER A 106 11.71 1.34 -1.69
C SER A 106 11.41 1.91 -3.06
N GLY A 107 11.38 3.21 -3.16
CA GLY A 107 11.08 3.83 -4.44
C GLY A 107 10.83 5.31 -4.30
N TRP A 108 9.74 5.76 -4.86
CA TRP A 108 9.46 7.18 -5.02
C TRP A 108 8.01 7.47 -4.66
N TYR A 109 7.79 8.64 -4.06
CA TYR A 109 6.49 9.17 -3.75
C TYR A 109 6.26 10.41 -4.62
N TYR A 110 5.10 10.48 -5.26
CA TYR A 110 4.67 11.65 -6.03
C TYR A 110 3.40 12.18 -5.36
N SER A 111 3.44 13.46 -4.96
CA SER A 111 2.25 14.10 -4.38
C SER A 111 1.10 14.17 -5.37
N PHE A 112 1.42 14.19 -6.67
CA PHE A 112 0.43 14.21 -7.73
C PHE A 112 0.72 13.08 -8.70
N TYR A 113 -0.24 12.19 -8.86
CA TYR A 113 -0.11 11.06 -9.77
C TYR A 113 0.17 11.52 -11.20
N GLU A 114 -0.38 12.69 -11.58
CA GLU A 114 -0.17 13.25 -12.91
C GLU A 114 1.30 13.53 -13.18
N ASP A 115 2.04 13.96 -12.16
CA ASP A 115 3.46 14.23 -12.34
C ASP A 115 4.23 12.95 -12.66
N TYR A 116 3.82 11.84 -12.05
CA TYR A 116 4.40 10.55 -12.36
C TYR A 116 4.09 10.15 -13.81
N LEU A 117 2.84 10.32 -14.24
CA LEU A 117 2.43 9.96 -15.59
C LEU A 117 3.14 10.81 -16.64
N ASP A 118 3.40 12.07 -16.32
CA ASP A 118 4.04 13.01 -17.24
C ASP A 118 5.57 12.94 -17.21
N GLY A 119 6.12 12.14 -16.31
CA GLY A 119 7.57 11.98 -16.21
C GLY A 119 8.29 13.12 -15.54
N TYR A 120 7.63 13.86 -14.67
CA TYR A 120 8.26 14.96 -13.95
C TYR A 120 9.06 14.44 -12.77
N ASP A 121 10.26 13.98 -13.04
CA ASP A 121 11.11 13.35 -12.02
C ASP A 121 11.49 14.31 -10.91
N ASP A 122 11.45 15.61 -11.16
CA ASP A 122 11.76 16.61 -10.13
C ASP A 122 10.78 16.56 -8.97
N GLU A 123 9.57 16.07 -9.21
CA GLU A 123 8.53 16.00 -8.19
C GLU A 123 8.60 14.70 -7.38
N ALA A 124 9.45 13.78 -7.79
CA ALA A 124 9.60 12.51 -7.07
C ALA A 124 10.41 12.70 -5.80
N ARG A 125 9.98 12.07 -4.73
CA ARG A 125 10.72 12.05 -3.48
C ARG A 125 11.04 10.63 -3.12
N ALA A 126 12.28 10.38 -2.73
CA ALA A 126 12.70 9.05 -2.36
C ALA A 126 11.86 8.55 -1.18
N LEU A 127 11.45 7.30 -1.23
CA LEU A 127 10.59 6.73 -0.22
C LEU A 127 11.15 5.38 0.22
N VAL A 128 11.20 5.18 1.53
CA VAL A 128 11.54 3.89 2.11
C VAL A 128 10.59 3.64 3.26
N LEU A 129 9.84 2.56 3.20
CA LEU A 129 8.89 2.16 4.23
C LEU A 129 9.17 0.73 4.67
N ARG A 130 8.92 0.49 5.95
CA ARG A 130 9.06 -0.86 6.53
C ARG A 130 7.95 -1.18 7.50
#